data_1d1b501fc7e7d70ee18ee2200ca2672c
#
_entry.id   1d1b501fc7e7d70ee18ee2200ca2672c
#
_cell.length_a   1.000
_cell.length_b   1.000
_cell.length_c   1.000
_cell.angle_alpha   90.00
_cell.angle_beta   90.00
_cell.angle_gamma   90.00
#
_symmetry.space_group_name_H-M   'P 1'
#
loop_
_entity.id
_entity.type
_entity.pdbx_description
1 polymer ?
#
loop_
_entity_poly.entity_id
_entity_poly.type
_entity_poly.pdbx_seq_one_letter_code
_entity_poly.pdbx_strand_id
1 'polypeptide(L)'
;MDVRGKVVLVTGASSGIGAETAREFARAGATLALVARNELKLRTLAAEVGKAHVFPADLGDPAAVTAMADHVKATVGVPDVIVNNAGAGLWLFADETTPEQFREQAAVPYLAAGYVTTAFLGDMVRRGSGRIVVVNSPASRIAWPGAFGYTAARWGLRGLVAALRADLRGTGVGVTEIVPGKVSSDYFANNPGSEQRIPRIASIIPTVSPEQVARALVNATRRDRRRTALPVMMRLMLGAAWASPSVTSWLSTVTGARRS
;
A
#
# COMPACT_ATOMS: atom_id res chain seq x y z
N MET A 1 -5.24 -16.11 -9.65
CA MET A 1 -5.42 -15.68 -11.07
C MET A 1 -4.09 -15.74 -11.82
N ASP A 2 -4.06 -16.06 -13.11
CA ASP A 2 -2.88 -15.82 -13.93
C ASP A 2 -2.81 -14.32 -14.26
N VAL A 3 -1.61 -13.75 -14.18
CA VAL A 3 -1.38 -12.32 -14.44
C VAL A 3 -0.75 -12.07 -15.82
N ARG A 4 -0.42 -13.11 -16.57
CA ARG A 4 0.13 -12.99 -17.92
C ARG A 4 -0.88 -12.36 -18.86
N GLY A 5 -0.48 -11.31 -19.57
CA GLY A 5 -1.34 -10.54 -20.45
C GLY A 5 -2.39 -9.68 -19.75
N LYS A 6 -2.40 -9.64 -18.40
CA LYS A 6 -3.30 -8.82 -17.61
C LYS A 6 -2.77 -7.40 -17.46
N VAL A 7 -3.68 -6.44 -17.36
CA VAL A 7 -3.34 -5.05 -17.04
C VAL A 7 -3.23 -4.87 -15.53
N VAL A 8 -2.08 -4.43 -15.05
CA VAL A 8 -1.80 -4.18 -13.63
C VAL A 8 -1.48 -2.70 -13.43
N LEU A 9 -2.33 -2.01 -12.69
CA LEU A 9 -2.08 -0.64 -12.25
C LEU A 9 -1.33 -0.66 -10.91
N VAL A 10 -0.18 0.05 -10.86
CA VAL A 10 0.63 0.15 -9.64
C VAL A 10 0.77 1.62 -9.24
N THR A 11 0.23 1.98 -8.08
CA THR A 11 0.40 3.32 -7.49
C THR A 11 1.70 3.41 -6.69
N GLY A 12 2.32 4.59 -6.66
CA GLY A 12 3.63 4.79 -6.02
C GLY A 12 4.74 3.99 -6.71
N ALA A 13 4.64 3.81 -8.03
CA ALA A 13 5.56 2.98 -8.81
C ALA A 13 6.95 3.60 -9.02
N SER A 14 7.17 4.85 -8.60
CA SER A 14 8.44 5.55 -8.83
C SER A 14 9.61 5.11 -7.93
N SER A 15 9.37 4.30 -6.89
CA SER A 15 10.42 3.83 -5.97
C SER A 15 9.98 2.65 -5.09
N GLY A 16 10.93 2.07 -4.39
CA GLY A 16 10.72 1.09 -3.31
C GLY A 16 9.83 -0.08 -3.69
N ILE A 17 8.87 -0.41 -2.84
CA ILE A 17 7.94 -1.54 -3.04
C ILE A 17 7.18 -1.41 -4.36
N GLY A 18 6.74 -0.20 -4.73
CA GLY A 18 5.98 0.01 -5.96
C GLY A 18 6.78 -0.30 -7.21
N ALA A 19 8.03 0.18 -7.31
CA ALA A 19 8.91 -0.10 -8.42
C ALA A 19 9.23 -1.61 -8.53
N GLU A 20 9.59 -2.26 -7.41
CA GLU A 20 9.85 -3.70 -7.41
C GLU A 20 8.59 -4.52 -7.73
N THR A 21 7.42 -4.08 -7.28
CA THR A 21 6.15 -4.71 -7.64
C THR A 21 5.89 -4.64 -9.14
N ALA A 22 6.17 -3.49 -9.76
CA ALA A 22 6.08 -3.34 -11.22
C ALA A 22 7.03 -4.30 -11.94
N ARG A 23 8.31 -4.40 -11.51
CA ARG A 23 9.29 -5.35 -12.06
C ARG A 23 8.82 -6.80 -11.96
N GLU A 24 8.30 -7.21 -10.79
CA GLU A 24 7.82 -8.59 -10.58
C GLU A 24 6.59 -8.91 -11.44
N PHE A 25 5.64 -7.97 -11.60
CA PHE A 25 4.51 -8.18 -12.50
C PHE A 25 4.93 -8.22 -13.98
N ALA A 26 5.90 -7.38 -14.37
CA ALA A 26 6.47 -7.43 -15.73
C ALA A 26 7.12 -8.77 -16.02
N ARG A 27 7.95 -9.29 -15.10
CA ARG A 27 8.53 -10.66 -15.21
C ARG A 27 7.47 -11.75 -15.31
N ALA A 28 6.30 -11.54 -14.69
CA ALA A 28 5.16 -12.43 -14.79
C ALA A 28 4.34 -12.27 -16.09
N GLY A 29 4.74 -11.36 -16.98
CA GLY A 29 4.14 -11.12 -18.30
C GLY A 29 2.93 -10.21 -18.30
N ALA A 30 2.74 -9.36 -17.29
CA ALA A 30 1.69 -8.35 -17.24
C ALA A 30 2.02 -7.12 -18.09
N THR A 31 0.99 -6.38 -18.50
CA THR A 31 1.09 -5.00 -18.99
C THR A 31 0.87 -4.04 -17.84
N LEU A 32 1.72 -3.03 -17.71
CA LEU A 32 1.73 -2.16 -16.53
C LEU A 32 1.15 -0.78 -16.83
N ALA A 33 0.32 -0.27 -15.90
CA ALA A 33 -0.02 1.12 -15.75
C ALA A 33 0.70 1.67 -14.51
N LEU A 34 1.75 2.47 -14.71
CA LEU A 34 2.61 2.99 -13.65
C LEU A 34 2.15 4.38 -13.23
N VAL A 35 1.77 4.54 -11.97
CA VAL A 35 1.21 5.79 -11.43
C VAL A 35 2.06 6.34 -10.30
N ALA A 36 2.55 7.57 -10.42
CA ALA A 36 3.19 8.37 -9.37
C ALA A 36 3.33 9.82 -9.83
N ARG A 37 3.75 10.74 -8.95
CA ARG A 37 4.01 12.15 -9.29
C ARG A 37 5.27 12.35 -10.14
N ASN A 38 6.31 11.56 -9.91
CA ASN A 38 7.61 11.72 -10.58
C ASN A 38 7.61 10.98 -11.93
N GLU A 39 7.28 11.73 -12.99
CA GLU A 39 7.21 11.20 -14.35
C GLU A 39 8.53 10.65 -14.86
N LEU A 40 9.66 11.32 -14.57
CA LEU A 40 10.97 10.89 -15.04
C LEU A 40 11.32 9.48 -14.51
N LYS A 41 11.11 9.25 -13.19
CA LYS A 41 11.32 7.94 -12.59
C LYS A 41 10.38 6.88 -13.17
N LEU A 42 9.12 7.25 -13.47
CA LEU A 42 8.18 6.32 -14.11
C LEU A 42 8.63 5.95 -15.52
N ARG A 43 9.09 6.92 -16.33
CA ARG A 43 9.60 6.67 -17.69
C ARG A 43 10.85 5.78 -17.68
N THR A 44 11.76 6.00 -16.72
CA THR A 44 12.96 5.15 -16.53
C THR A 44 12.51 3.70 -16.24
N LEU A 45 11.60 3.51 -15.29
CA LEU A 45 11.09 2.18 -14.96
C LEU A 45 10.33 1.54 -16.13
N ALA A 46 9.52 2.31 -16.87
CA ALA A 46 8.80 1.82 -18.04
C ALA A 46 9.75 1.31 -19.15
N ALA A 47 10.83 2.04 -19.39
CA ALA A 47 11.88 1.62 -20.35
C ALA A 47 12.57 0.32 -19.90
N GLU A 48 12.81 0.16 -18.61
CA GLU A 48 13.43 -1.04 -18.03
C GLU A 48 12.52 -2.28 -18.17
N VAL A 49 11.22 -2.14 -17.85
CA VAL A 49 10.30 -3.29 -17.76
C VAL A 49 9.60 -3.62 -19.09
N GLY A 50 9.63 -2.73 -20.05
CA GLY A 50 9.12 -2.91 -21.43
C GLY A 50 7.63 -2.63 -21.57
N LYS A 51 6.75 -3.58 -21.29
CA LYS A 51 5.30 -3.43 -21.46
C LYS A 51 4.68 -2.56 -20.36
N ALA A 52 4.94 -1.26 -20.38
CA ALA A 52 4.47 -0.32 -19.38
C ALA A 52 4.07 1.04 -19.98
N HIS A 53 3.01 1.61 -19.43
CA HIS A 53 2.52 2.95 -19.72
C HIS A 53 2.62 3.81 -18.46
N VAL A 54 2.90 5.09 -18.66
CA VAL A 54 3.19 6.05 -17.57
C VAL A 54 2.03 7.00 -17.42
N PHE A 55 1.53 7.15 -16.20
CA PHE A 55 0.42 8.02 -15.85
C PHE A 55 0.80 8.90 -14.64
N PRO A 56 1.42 10.06 -14.88
CA PRO A 56 1.77 10.98 -13.80
C PRO A 56 0.49 11.53 -13.16
N ALA A 57 0.37 11.42 -11.83
CA ALA A 57 -0.77 11.97 -11.10
C ALA A 57 -0.44 12.22 -9.63
N ASP A 58 -1.04 13.26 -9.05
CA ASP A 58 -1.14 13.40 -7.60
C ASP A 58 -2.37 12.65 -7.10
N LEU A 59 -2.13 11.58 -6.38
CA LEU A 59 -3.20 10.72 -5.87
C LEU A 59 -3.91 11.29 -4.63
N GLY A 60 -3.42 12.40 -4.08
CA GLY A 60 -4.10 13.16 -3.04
C GLY A 60 -5.23 14.05 -3.57
N ASP A 61 -5.25 14.29 -4.89
CA ASP A 61 -6.29 15.08 -5.57
C ASP A 61 -7.28 14.15 -6.30
N PRO A 62 -8.56 14.13 -5.89
CA PRO A 62 -9.57 13.28 -6.53
C PRO A 62 -9.82 13.63 -8.01
N ALA A 63 -9.66 14.92 -8.41
CA ALA A 63 -9.82 15.31 -9.80
C ALA A 63 -8.68 14.77 -10.67
N ALA A 64 -7.43 14.84 -10.17
CA ALA A 64 -6.28 14.24 -10.85
C ALA A 64 -6.41 12.72 -10.96
N VAL A 65 -6.97 12.05 -9.95
CA VAL A 65 -7.22 10.60 -10.00
C VAL A 65 -8.27 10.26 -11.04
N THR A 66 -9.35 11.04 -11.16
CA THR A 66 -10.39 10.84 -12.19
C THR A 66 -9.80 10.96 -13.58
N ALA A 67 -9.09 12.05 -13.87
CA ALA A 67 -8.43 12.27 -15.16
C ALA A 67 -7.41 11.16 -15.49
N MET A 68 -6.60 10.75 -14.53
CA MET A 68 -5.67 9.63 -14.66
C MET A 68 -6.41 8.33 -14.99
N ALA A 69 -7.51 8.04 -14.31
CA ALA A 69 -8.28 6.81 -14.53
C ALA A 69 -8.89 6.76 -15.94
N ASP A 70 -9.43 7.87 -16.43
CA ASP A 70 -9.97 7.97 -17.80
C ASP A 70 -8.87 7.77 -18.84
N HIS A 71 -7.68 8.36 -18.61
CA HIS A 71 -6.52 8.15 -19.47
C HIS A 71 -6.03 6.69 -19.46
N VAL A 72 -5.98 6.05 -18.30
CA VAL A 72 -5.65 4.61 -18.18
C VAL A 72 -6.66 3.77 -18.97
N LYS A 73 -7.96 4.00 -18.79
CA LYS A 73 -9.02 3.27 -19.50
C LYS A 73 -8.91 3.41 -21.02
N ALA A 74 -8.62 4.62 -21.49
CA ALA A 74 -8.44 4.91 -22.93
C ALA A 74 -7.18 4.26 -23.52
N THR A 75 -6.10 4.11 -22.72
CA THR A 75 -4.79 3.65 -23.20
C THR A 75 -4.64 2.14 -23.11
N VAL A 76 -4.98 1.54 -21.96
CA VAL A 76 -4.73 0.12 -21.65
C VAL A 76 -5.98 -0.63 -21.22
N GLY A 77 -7.11 0.04 -21.15
CA GLY A 77 -8.38 -0.53 -20.67
C GLY A 77 -8.49 -0.54 -19.15
N VAL A 78 -9.55 -1.18 -18.66
CA VAL A 78 -9.79 -1.33 -17.21
C VAL A 78 -8.79 -2.31 -16.61
N PRO A 79 -8.03 -1.93 -15.58
CA PRO A 79 -7.06 -2.83 -14.94
C PRO A 79 -7.70 -4.14 -14.44
N ASP A 80 -6.98 -5.24 -14.58
CA ASP A 80 -7.32 -6.52 -13.97
C ASP A 80 -6.88 -6.55 -12.50
N VAL A 81 -5.78 -5.87 -12.20
CA VAL A 81 -5.23 -5.74 -10.85
C VAL A 81 -4.93 -4.28 -10.56
N ILE A 82 -5.37 -3.80 -9.41
CA ILE A 82 -5.01 -2.48 -8.87
C ILE A 82 -4.15 -2.71 -7.64
N VAL A 83 -2.92 -2.18 -7.63
CA VAL A 83 -2.03 -2.20 -6.49
C VAL A 83 -2.00 -0.81 -5.85
N ASN A 84 -2.77 -0.63 -4.79
CA ASN A 84 -2.73 0.54 -3.92
C ASN A 84 -1.51 0.44 -2.99
N ASN A 85 -0.38 0.96 -3.48
CA ASN A 85 0.90 0.95 -2.77
C ASN A 85 1.36 2.36 -2.41
N ALA A 86 0.90 3.39 -3.12
CA ALA A 86 1.28 4.77 -2.80
C ALA A 86 1.12 5.03 -1.30
N GLY A 87 2.15 5.58 -0.69
CA GLY A 87 2.20 5.82 0.74
C GLY A 87 3.28 6.84 1.06
N ALA A 88 2.91 7.80 1.87
CA ALA A 88 3.80 8.74 2.54
C ALA A 88 3.40 8.79 4.01
N GLY A 89 4.16 9.46 4.83
CA GLY A 89 3.73 9.70 6.19
C GLY A 89 4.87 10.13 7.07
N LEU A 90 4.80 11.34 7.52
CA LEU A 90 5.63 11.87 8.58
C LEU A 90 5.11 11.29 9.91
N TRP A 91 6.00 10.77 10.74
CA TRP A 91 5.62 10.24 12.05
C TRP A 91 5.83 11.33 13.09
N LEU A 92 4.72 11.77 13.69
CA LEU A 92 4.67 12.84 14.67
C LEU A 92 3.79 12.42 15.85
N PHE A 93 4.06 12.97 17.03
CA PHE A 93 3.11 12.93 18.14
C PHE A 93 1.88 13.78 17.81
N ALA A 94 0.77 13.56 18.51
CA ALA A 94 -0.48 14.28 18.25
C ALA A 94 -0.34 15.80 18.41
N ASP A 95 0.40 16.24 19.40
CA ASP A 95 0.70 17.64 19.71
C ASP A 95 1.76 18.29 18.80
N GLU A 96 2.49 17.48 18.04
CA GLU A 96 3.42 17.95 16.98
C GLU A 96 2.73 18.07 15.61
N THR A 97 1.51 17.55 15.48
CA THR A 97 0.83 17.42 14.18
C THR A 97 -0.11 18.60 13.96
N THR A 98 0.13 19.40 12.89
CA THR A 98 -0.82 20.42 12.47
C THR A 98 -2.01 19.82 11.73
N PRO A 99 -3.15 20.53 11.62
CA PRO A 99 -4.29 20.08 10.83
C PRO A 99 -3.93 19.76 9.37
N GLU A 100 -3.06 20.55 8.74
CA GLU A 100 -2.59 20.36 7.36
C GLU A 100 -1.78 19.06 7.25
N GLN A 101 -0.84 18.84 8.16
CA GLN A 101 -0.04 17.61 8.21
C GLN A 101 -0.91 16.39 8.44
N PHE A 102 -1.95 16.49 9.29
CA PHE A 102 -2.89 15.39 9.51
C PHE A 102 -3.67 15.06 8.23
N ARG A 103 -4.15 16.09 7.51
CA ARG A 103 -4.81 15.93 6.20
C ARG A 103 -3.90 15.27 5.19
N GLU A 104 -2.63 15.70 5.08
CA GLU A 104 -1.65 15.12 4.16
C GLU A 104 -1.33 13.64 4.48
N GLN A 105 -1.23 13.31 5.77
CA GLN A 105 -1.01 11.93 6.21
C GLN A 105 -2.21 11.02 5.91
N ALA A 106 -3.43 11.56 5.88
CA ALA A 106 -4.63 10.84 5.47
C ALA A 106 -4.74 10.73 3.95
N ALA A 107 -4.32 11.77 3.20
CA ALA A 107 -4.44 11.82 1.75
C ALA A 107 -3.74 10.63 1.08
N VAL A 108 -2.52 10.34 1.49
CA VAL A 108 -1.78 9.16 1.01
C VAL A 108 -1.21 8.45 2.25
N PRO A 109 -1.62 7.26 2.58
CA PRO A 109 -2.12 6.15 1.73
C PRO A 109 -3.64 5.94 1.69
N TYR A 110 -4.44 6.59 2.56
CA TYR A 110 -5.82 6.17 2.78
C TYR A 110 -6.78 6.68 1.69
N LEU A 111 -6.89 8.00 1.53
CA LEU A 111 -7.84 8.57 0.56
C LEU A 111 -7.46 8.21 -0.88
N ALA A 112 -6.18 8.25 -1.22
CA ALA A 112 -5.67 7.83 -2.52
C ALA A 112 -6.09 6.40 -2.90
N ALA A 113 -6.01 5.44 -1.95
CA ALA A 113 -6.45 4.08 -2.19
C ALA A 113 -7.97 3.99 -2.43
N GLY A 114 -8.75 4.80 -1.72
CA GLY A 114 -10.18 4.94 -1.94
C GLY A 114 -10.47 5.51 -3.33
N TYR A 115 -9.88 6.64 -3.68
CA TYR A 115 -10.09 7.32 -4.97
C TYR A 115 -9.71 6.41 -6.16
N VAL A 116 -8.52 5.83 -6.15
CA VAL A 116 -8.08 4.93 -7.22
C VAL A 116 -8.98 3.70 -7.32
N THR A 117 -9.36 3.11 -6.18
CA THR A 117 -10.26 1.95 -6.19
C THR A 117 -11.61 2.30 -6.81
N THR A 118 -12.26 3.37 -6.34
CA THR A 118 -13.60 3.75 -6.81
C THR A 118 -13.63 4.15 -8.28
N ALA A 119 -12.55 4.72 -8.82
CA ALA A 119 -12.45 5.12 -10.22
C ALA A 119 -12.53 3.95 -11.22
N PHE A 120 -12.21 2.72 -10.78
CA PHE A 120 -12.24 1.52 -11.64
C PHE A 120 -13.21 0.44 -11.14
N LEU A 121 -13.67 0.51 -9.89
CA LEU A 121 -14.41 -0.57 -9.25
C LEU A 121 -15.70 -0.93 -9.98
N GLY A 122 -16.46 0.06 -10.45
CA GLY A 122 -17.70 -0.17 -11.18
C GLY A 122 -17.49 -0.99 -12.45
N ASP A 123 -16.42 -0.70 -13.18
CA ASP A 123 -16.04 -1.42 -14.40
C ASP A 123 -15.60 -2.86 -14.08
N MET A 124 -14.82 -3.05 -13.02
CA MET A 124 -14.38 -4.38 -12.56
C MET A 124 -15.56 -5.25 -12.12
N VAL A 125 -16.53 -4.67 -11.40
CA VAL A 125 -17.74 -5.38 -10.96
C VAL A 125 -18.61 -5.76 -12.15
N ARG A 126 -18.84 -4.85 -13.11
CA ARG A 126 -19.57 -5.17 -14.36
C ARG A 126 -18.90 -6.28 -15.16
N ARG A 127 -17.57 -6.30 -15.20
CA ARG A 127 -16.80 -7.38 -15.83
C ARG A 127 -16.86 -8.70 -15.05
N GLY A 128 -17.26 -8.70 -13.81
CA GLY A 128 -17.31 -9.86 -12.92
C GLY A 128 -15.93 -10.42 -12.54
N SER A 129 -14.86 -9.62 -12.66
CA SER A 129 -13.50 -10.08 -12.35
C SER A 129 -12.58 -8.91 -12.04
N GLY A 130 -11.61 -9.17 -11.14
CA GLY A 130 -10.58 -8.21 -10.80
C GLY A 130 -9.93 -8.47 -9.44
N ARG A 131 -8.85 -7.76 -9.16
CA ARG A 131 -8.14 -7.85 -7.88
C ARG A 131 -7.71 -6.47 -7.39
N ILE A 132 -8.09 -6.14 -6.17
CA ILE A 132 -7.60 -4.95 -5.47
C ILE A 132 -6.57 -5.42 -4.45
N VAL A 133 -5.33 -4.96 -4.59
CA VAL A 133 -4.23 -5.23 -3.67
C VAL A 133 -3.91 -3.96 -2.90
N VAL A 134 -3.86 -4.04 -1.58
CA VAL A 134 -3.59 -2.90 -0.70
C VAL A 134 -2.35 -3.17 0.12
N VAL A 135 -1.33 -2.33 -0.02
CA VAL A 135 -0.12 -2.35 0.80
C VAL A 135 -0.36 -1.53 2.06
N ASN A 136 -0.52 -2.21 3.17
CA ASN A 136 -0.78 -1.62 4.48
C ASN A 136 0.48 -1.65 5.37
N SER A 137 0.32 -1.61 6.68
CA SER A 137 1.39 -1.59 7.70
C SER A 137 0.92 -2.29 8.96
N PRO A 138 1.82 -2.78 9.84
CA PRO A 138 1.49 -3.20 11.20
C PRO A 138 0.76 -2.11 12.00
N ALA A 139 1.04 -0.82 11.71
CA ALA A 139 0.34 0.32 12.29
C ALA A 139 -1.18 0.29 12.11
N SER A 140 -1.69 -0.49 11.15
CA SER A 140 -3.12 -0.71 10.96
C SER A 140 -3.78 -1.58 12.06
N ARG A 141 -3.00 -2.12 12.97
CA ARG A 141 -3.47 -3.03 14.04
C ARG A 141 -2.85 -2.74 15.40
N ILE A 142 -1.68 -2.10 15.40
CA ILE A 142 -0.91 -1.81 16.60
C ILE A 142 -0.53 -0.33 16.52
N ALA A 143 -1.06 0.47 17.43
CA ALA A 143 -0.66 1.87 17.57
C ALA A 143 0.62 1.96 18.41
N TRP A 144 1.45 2.96 18.12
CA TRP A 144 2.61 3.32 18.94
C TRP A 144 2.82 4.83 18.98
N PRO A 145 3.48 5.35 20.02
CA PRO A 145 3.74 6.78 20.19
C PRO A 145 4.55 7.37 19.03
N GLY A 146 4.26 8.59 18.67
CA GLY A 146 4.98 9.32 17.64
C GLY A 146 4.63 8.94 16.20
N ALA A 147 3.49 8.27 15.98
CA ALA A 147 2.98 7.92 14.66
C ALA A 147 1.47 8.21 14.53
N PHE A 148 1.01 9.34 15.06
CA PHE A 148 -0.40 9.66 15.23
C PHE A 148 -1.20 9.62 13.93
N GLY A 149 -0.92 10.51 12.98
CA GLY A 149 -1.66 10.56 11.72
C GLY A 149 -1.38 9.36 10.82
N TYR A 150 -0.12 8.85 10.84
CA TYR A 150 0.23 7.62 10.13
C TYR A 150 -0.62 6.43 10.60
N THR A 151 -0.72 6.22 11.91
CA THR A 151 -1.53 5.15 12.48
C THR A 151 -3.00 5.31 12.11
N ALA A 152 -3.57 6.51 12.25
CA ALA A 152 -4.95 6.79 11.88
C ALA A 152 -5.23 6.44 10.41
N ALA A 153 -4.36 6.86 9.49
CA ALA A 153 -4.46 6.55 8.06
C ALA A 153 -4.39 5.04 7.77
N ARG A 154 -3.49 4.31 8.47
CA ARG A 154 -3.36 2.85 8.28
C ARG A 154 -4.53 2.06 8.86
N TRP A 155 -5.15 2.53 9.94
CA TRP A 155 -6.41 1.98 10.45
C TRP A 155 -7.57 2.27 9.49
N GLY A 156 -7.66 3.48 8.94
CA GLY A 156 -8.63 3.83 7.89
C GLY A 156 -8.50 2.89 6.68
N LEU A 157 -7.27 2.66 6.22
CA LEU A 157 -6.98 1.75 5.10
C LEU A 157 -7.40 0.30 5.40
N ARG A 158 -7.21 -0.17 6.64
CA ARG A 158 -7.73 -1.49 7.08
C ARG A 158 -9.25 -1.52 7.05
N GLY A 159 -9.91 -0.45 7.49
CA GLY A 159 -11.37 -0.31 7.41
C GLY A 159 -11.86 -0.38 5.96
N LEU A 160 -11.19 0.35 5.04
CA LEU A 160 -11.46 0.29 3.61
C LEU A 160 -11.36 -1.14 3.06
N VAL A 161 -10.30 -1.88 3.41
CA VAL A 161 -10.14 -3.29 3.00
C VAL A 161 -11.27 -4.17 3.54
N ALA A 162 -11.72 -3.93 4.76
CA ALA A 162 -12.82 -4.69 5.36
C ALA A 162 -14.15 -4.41 4.66
N ALA A 163 -14.47 -3.13 4.40
CA ALA A 163 -15.67 -2.69 3.69
C ALA A 163 -15.69 -3.26 2.26
N LEU A 164 -14.60 -3.09 1.49
CA LEU A 164 -14.49 -3.64 0.15
C LEU A 164 -14.73 -5.16 0.09
N ARG A 165 -14.25 -5.90 1.10
CA ARG A 165 -14.49 -7.36 1.15
C ARG A 165 -15.95 -7.72 1.42
N ALA A 166 -16.68 -6.89 2.16
CA ALA A 166 -18.09 -7.07 2.42
C ALA A 166 -18.89 -6.77 1.15
N ASP A 167 -18.67 -5.61 0.54
CA ASP A 167 -19.41 -5.14 -0.62
C ASP A 167 -19.17 -5.99 -1.88
N LEU A 168 -17.96 -6.52 -2.03
CA LEU A 168 -17.56 -7.27 -3.24
C LEU A 168 -17.84 -8.77 -3.15
N ARG A 169 -18.54 -9.23 -2.12
CA ARG A 169 -18.92 -10.65 -2.00
C ARG A 169 -19.79 -11.08 -3.18
N GLY A 170 -19.35 -12.11 -3.90
CA GLY A 170 -20.07 -12.65 -5.06
C GLY A 170 -19.89 -11.89 -6.38
N THR A 171 -19.16 -10.77 -6.41
CA THR A 171 -18.98 -9.97 -7.61
C THR A 171 -17.84 -10.47 -8.53
N GLY A 172 -17.05 -11.45 -8.10
CA GLY A 172 -15.84 -11.88 -8.81
C GLY A 172 -14.61 -10.98 -8.61
N VAL A 173 -14.74 -9.85 -7.89
CA VAL A 173 -13.63 -8.95 -7.55
C VAL A 173 -13.09 -9.29 -6.18
N GLY A 174 -11.81 -9.65 -6.10
CA GLY A 174 -11.16 -10.00 -4.84
C GLY A 174 -10.33 -8.87 -4.21
N VAL A 175 -10.09 -8.97 -2.89
CA VAL A 175 -9.29 -7.99 -2.15
C VAL A 175 -8.18 -8.67 -1.36
N THR A 176 -6.92 -8.30 -1.66
CA THR A 176 -5.71 -8.78 -1.01
C THR A 176 -5.07 -7.67 -0.19
N GLU A 177 -4.73 -7.93 1.07
CA GLU A 177 -3.98 -7.01 1.93
C GLU A 177 -2.56 -7.54 2.14
N ILE A 178 -1.56 -6.68 1.91
CA ILE A 178 -0.15 -6.96 2.16
C ILE A 178 0.29 -6.12 3.36
N VAL A 179 0.88 -6.76 4.37
CA VAL A 179 1.32 -6.10 5.61
C VAL A 179 2.80 -6.38 5.81
N PRO A 180 3.69 -5.61 5.19
CA PRO A 180 5.13 -5.72 5.44
C PRO A 180 5.49 -5.14 6.81
N GLY A 181 6.51 -5.69 7.45
CA GLY A 181 7.21 -5.08 8.56
C GLY A 181 8.09 -3.90 8.11
N LYS A 182 9.23 -3.70 8.80
CA LYS A 182 10.23 -2.73 8.34
C LYS A 182 10.80 -3.16 6.99
N VAL A 183 10.85 -2.22 6.04
CA VAL A 183 11.35 -2.45 4.69
C VAL A 183 12.60 -1.58 4.47
N SER A 184 13.67 -2.17 3.90
CA SER A 184 14.89 -1.47 3.52
C SER A 184 14.67 -0.67 2.22
N SER A 185 14.00 0.45 2.31
CA SER A 185 13.69 1.34 1.18
C SER A 185 13.94 2.79 1.58
N ASP A 186 13.92 3.70 0.61
CA ASP A 186 14.07 5.14 0.83
C ASP A 186 12.93 5.78 1.64
N TYR A 187 11.98 4.96 2.16
CA TYR A 187 10.83 5.47 2.91
C TYR A 187 11.26 6.34 4.09
N PHE A 188 12.20 5.87 4.90
CA PHE A 188 12.67 6.63 6.07
C PHE A 188 13.54 7.81 5.69
N ALA A 189 14.32 7.72 4.60
CA ALA A 189 15.05 8.87 4.06
C ALA A 189 14.11 9.99 3.59
N ASN A 190 12.96 9.61 3.01
CA ASN A 190 11.91 10.54 2.59
C ASN A 190 10.98 11.00 3.74
N ASN A 191 11.10 10.40 4.94
CA ASN A 191 10.31 10.74 6.13
C ASN A 191 11.24 10.86 7.35
N PRO A 192 12.07 11.93 7.43
CA PRO A 192 13.06 12.10 8.48
C PRO A 192 12.45 12.03 9.88
N GLY A 193 13.17 11.44 10.85
CA GLY A 193 12.70 11.27 12.22
C GLY A 193 11.75 10.10 12.45
N SER A 194 11.18 9.52 11.39
CA SER A 194 10.19 8.43 11.54
C SER A 194 10.81 7.11 11.99
N GLU A 195 12.03 6.80 11.56
CA GLU A 195 12.69 5.53 11.92
C GLU A 195 12.97 5.42 13.41
N GLN A 196 13.36 6.52 14.06
CA GLN A 196 13.64 6.58 15.50
C GLN A 196 12.38 6.37 16.35
N ARG A 197 11.21 6.49 15.76
CA ARG A 197 9.90 6.30 16.43
C ARG A 197 9.36 4.88 16.32
N ILE A 198 10.10 3.97 15.67
CA ILE A 198 9.77 2.54 15.70
C ILE A 198 9.94 2.00 17.11
N PRO A 199 8.93 1.34 17.72
CA PRO A 199 9.07 0.73 19.04
C PRO A 199 10.24 -0.25 19.10
N ARG A 200 11.03 -0.19 20.17
CA ARG A 200 12.22 -1.07 20.32
C ARG A 200 11.88 -2.55 20.25
N ILE A 201 10.70 -2.95 20.71
CA ILE A 201 10.24 -4.34 20.57
C ILE A 201 10.15 -4.79 19.10
N ALA A 202 9.99 -3.88 18.16
CA ALA A 202 9.93 -4.23 16.73
C ALA A 202 11.32 -4.58 16.15
N SER A 203 12.43 -4.32 16.87
CA SER A 203 13.79 -4.68 16.43
C SER A 203 14.03 -6.18 16.29
N ILE A 204 13.24 -7.00 16.99
CA ILE A 204 13.29 -8.47 16.86
C ILE A 204 12.75 -8.95 15.50
N ILE A 205 12.04 -8.09 14.77
CA ILE A 205 11.43 -8.44 13.47
C ILE A 205 12.44 -8.14 12.37
N PRO A 206 12.86 -9.15 11.60
CA PRO A 206 13.81 -8.92 10.51
C PRO A 206 13.29 -7.88 9.51
N THR A 207 14.19 -7.00 9.06
CA THR A 207 13.91 -6.09 7.95
C THR A 207 13.77 -6.89 6.65
N VAL A 208 12.80 -6.56 5.83
CA VAL A 208 12.58 -7.18 4.52
C VAL A 208 12.97 -6.22 3.41
N SER A 209 13.37 -6.74 2.25
CA SER A 209 13.67 -5.91 1.09
C SER A 209 12.41 -5.60 0.27
N PRO A 210 12.39 -4.52 -0.53
CA PRO A 210 11.30 -4.21 -1.46
C PRO A 210 10.98 -5.38 -2.40
N GLU A 211 12.00 -6.10 -2.89
CA GLU A 211 11.86 -7.25 -3.78
C GLU A 211 11.17 -8.43 -3.08
N GLN A 212 11.46 -8.66 -1.80
CA GLN A 212 10.80 -9.70 -1.00
C GLN A 212 9.31 -9.36 -0.84
N VAL A 213 8.98 -8.08 -0.62
CA VAL A 213 7.58 -7.63 -0.53
C VAL A 213 6.89 -7.80 -1.87
N ALA A 214 7.52 -7.37 -2.97
CA ALA A 214 6.99 -7.48 -4.32
C ALA A 214 6.70 -8.93 -4.72
N ARG A 215 7.65 -9.86 -4.50
CA ARG A 215 7.45 -11.29 -4.75
C ARG A 215 6.29 -11.86 -3.92
N ALA A 216 6.19 -11.49 -2.64
CA ALA A 216 5.10 -11.92 -1.78
C ALA A 216 3.74 -11.36 -2.24
N LEU A 217 3.70 -10.12 -2.72
CA LEU A 217 2.52 -9.44 -3.25
C LEU A 217 2.03 -10.15 -4.53
N VAL A 218 2.90 -10.37 -5.51
CA VAL A 218 2.55 -11.05 -6.76
C VAL A 218 2.07 -12.47 -6.48
N ASN A 219 2.75 -13.22 -5.61
CA ASN A 219 2.32 -14.55 -5.20
C ASN A 219 0.96 -14.55 -4.49
N ALA A 220 0.70 -13.56 -3.63
CA ALA A 220 -0.58 -13.40 -2.94
C ALA A 220 -1.72 -13.10 -3.93
N THR A 221 -1.45 -12.24 -4.91
CA THR A 221 -2.37 -11.90 -6.01
C THR A 221 -2.71 -13.15 -6.84
N ARG A 222 -1.71 -13.91 -7.27
CA ARG A 222 -1.89 -15.12 -8.09
C ARG A 222 -2.66 -16.22 -7.35
N ARG A 223 -2.44 -16.37 -6.03
CA ARG A 223 -3.04 -17.41 -5.18
C ARG A 223 -4.33 -17.00 -4.50
N ASP A 224 -4.88 -15.84 -4.83
CA ASP A 224 -6.11 -15.31 -4.23
C ASP A 224 -6.05 -15.22 -2.68
N ARG A 225 -4.93 -14.83 -2.13
CA ARG A 225 -4.78 -14.72 -0.68
C ARG A 225 -5.44 -13.45 -0.16
N ARG A 226 -6.29 -13.58 0.84
CA ARG A 226 -6.94 -12.42 1.48
C ARG A 226 -5.96 -11.50 2.20
N ARG A 227 -4.91 -12.06 2.82
CA ARG A 227 -3.88 -11.31 3.54
C ARG A 227 -2.54 -12.05 3.51
N THR A 228 -1.47 -11.28 3.36
CA THR A 228 -0.10 -11.75 3.52
C THR A 228 0.67 -10.75 4.37
N ALA A 229 1.26 -11.21 5.47
CA ALA A 229 2.18 -10.43 6.29
C ALA A 229 3.59 -11.01 6.18
N LEU A 230 4.58 -10.16 6.17
CA LEU A 230 5.99 -10.57 6.09
C LEU A 230 6.89 -9.64 6.93
N PRO A 231 7.97 -10.18 7.50
CA PRO A 231 8.39 -11.58 7.49
C PRO A 231 7.42 -12.51 8.25
N VAL A 232 7.75 -13.79 8.38
CA VAL A 232 6.88 -14.75 9.09
C VAL A 232 6.62 -14.30 10.53
N MET A 233 7.62 -13.75 11.22
CA MET A 233 7.47 -13.20 12.58
C MET A 233 6.40 -12.11 12.68
N MET A 234 6.20 -11.32 11.63
CA MET A 234 5.11 -10.35 11.55
C MET A 234 3.73 -11.01 11.65
N ARG A 235 3.56 -12.22 11.11
CA ARG A 235 2.28 -12.96 11.23
C ARG A 235 2.00 -13.35 12.68
N LEU A 236 3.04 -13.79 13.41
CA LEU A 236 2.94 -14.14 14.83
C LEU A 236 2.59 -12.89 15.66
N MET A 237 3.27 -11.76 15.42
CA MET A 237 3.01 -10.51 16.10
C MET A 237 1.58 -9.99 15.86
N LEU A 238 1.10 -10.05 14.62
CA LEU A 238 -0.28 -9.66 14.29
C LEU A 238 -1.31 -10.64 14.90
N GLY A 239 -0.96 -11.92 15.04
CA GLY A 239 -1.74 -12.91 15.77
C GLY A 239 -1.82 -12.59 17.26
N ALA A 240 -0.70 -12.27 17.88
CA ALA A 240 -0.63 -11.83 19.29
C ALA A 240 -1.44 -10.54 19.51
N ALA A 241 -1.33 -9.57 18.60
CA ALA A 241 -2.11 -8.33 18.68
C ALA A 241 -3.62 -8.55 18.54
N TRP A 242 -4.03 -9.58 17.83
CA TRP A 242 -5.44 -9.98 17.75
C TRP A 242 -5.90 -10.69 19.02
N ALA A 243 -5.10 -11.62 19.55
CA ALA A 243 -5.44 -12.42 20.74
C ALA A 243 -5.39 -11.63 22.05
N SER A 244 -4.47 -10.66 22.13
CA SER A 244 -4.26 -9.84 23.35
C SER A 244 -3.93 -8.38 22.97
N PRO A 245 -4.92 -7.61 22.52
CA PRO A 245 -4.71 -6.24 22.04
C PRO A 245 -4.19 -5.31 23.14
N SER A 246 -4.64 -5.47 24.40
CA SER A 246 -4.19 -4.65 25.52
C SER A 246 -2.70 -4.84 25.84
N VAL A 247 -2.23 -6.09 25.85
CA VAL A 247 -0.80 -6.40 26.09
C VAL A 247 0.06 -5.86 24.95
N THR A 248 -0.38 -6.05 23.71
CA THR A 248 0.38 -5.57 22.54
C THR A 248 0.42 -4.04 22.51
N SER A 249 -0.67 -3.36 22.82
CA SER A 249 -0.73 -1.90 22.92
C SER A 249 0.19 -1.39 24.04
N TRP A 250 0.15 -2.01 25.22
CA TRP A 250 1.03 -1.66 26.32
C TRP A 250 2.51 -1.82 25.95
N LEU A 251 2.90 -2.97 25.38
CA LEU A 251 4.27 -3.21 24.94
C LEU A 251 4.73 -2.16 23.90
N SER A 252 3.89 -1.84 22.91
CA SER A 252 4.21 -0.85 21.89
C SER A 252 4.38 0.55 22.49
N THR A 253 3.61 0.86 23.54
CA THR A 253 3.67 2.16 24.23
C THR A 253 4.93 2.27 25.08
N VAL A 254 5.22 1.27 25.94
CA VAL A 254 6.37 1.34 26.85
C VAL A 254 7.72 1.21 26.15
N THR A 255 7.77 0.57 24.97
CA THR A 255 8.99 0.43 24.16
C THR A 255 9.06 1.46 23.02
N GLY A 256 8.02 2.24 22.83
CA GLY A 256 7.91 3.28 21.81
C GLY A 256 8.73 4.54 22.11
N ALA A 257 8.70 5.48 21.19
CA ALA A 257 9.37 6.76 21.35
C ALA A 257 8.83 7.51 22.59
N ARG A 258 9.72 8.15 23.33
CA ARG A 258 9.37 9.05 24.43
C ARG A 258 9.42 10.49 23.94
N ARG A 259 8.59 11.35 24.53
CA ARG A 259 8.73 12.80 24.39
C ARG A 259 10.03 13.22 25.07
N SER A 260 10.81 14.04 24.41
CA SER A 260 11.98 14.72 24.97
C SER A 260 11.54 15.80 25.94
#